data_ce650e86b67bc9df8c0f93e0238c04b1
#
_entry.id   ce650e86b67bc9df8c0f93e0238c04b1
#
_cell.length_a   1.000
_cell.length_b   1.000
_cell.length_c   1.000
_cell.angle_alpha   90.00
_cell.angle_beta   90.00
_cell.angle_gamma   90.00
#
_symmetry.space_group_name_H-M   'P 1'
#
loop_
_entity.id
_entity.type
_entity.pdbx_description
1 polymer ?
#
loop_
_entity_poly.entity_id
_entity_poly.type
_entity_poly.pdbx_seq_one_letter_code
_entity_poly.pdbx_strand_id
1 'polypeptide(L)'
;MDSFKDVLEAAQMYCKAQMAEPTYNLYIDGLEPISFEDSSHITLSVRNDFICKIVTDRYLGLLKEAFKSVLGFDVDITLVVPSTPPHEVVLAQQYEATPASPQGNYEFTFENFIKGPSNQFAFAAAQAVAANPSGAYNPLFIYGGSGLGKTHLLTAIQTEIKRTHPDFVIMYVTCEQFTNELIAAIRAGSTEDFRMKYRVADLLLVDDIQFIAGKESTQEEFFHTFNSLHDAHKQIVIASDRPAKEIKSLEERLRTRFEWGLTADVQPPDFETRVAIVKRKAELLHLDLPEDVAEFIANHLKNNIRQLEGAVKKLNAYYMLEGIQPVISVAQNAIKDILNETQPVPVTIEKIIGEVSRTFNVSPADIRGTKRNANVASARRVAIYILREVTGMSMEEIGREFSGRDHSTIVYSLKTMERDMKNDQHLRETVSDIIKNVKA
;
A
#
# COMPACT_ATOMS: atom_id res chain seq x y z
N MET A 1 40.59 9.98 35.41
CA MET A 1 39.58 10.68 34.60
C MET A 1 38.61 9.67 34.13
N ASP A 2 37.60 9.64 34.81
CA ASP A 2 36.50 8.73 34.61
C ASP A 2 35.94 8.96 33.24
N SER A 3 35.66 7.90 32.58
CA SER A 3 35.47 7.86 31.13
C SER A 3 34.26 8.68 30.71
N PHE A 4 34.21 9.12 29.45
CA PHE A 4 33.02 9.75 28.84
C PHE A 4 31.73 8.93 29.11
N LYS A 5 31.89 7.64 29.39
CA LYS A 5 30.82 6.74 29.80
C LYS A 5 30.19 7.16 31.14
N ASP A 6 30.99 7.57 32.14
CA ASP A 6 30.48 7.99 33.45
C ASP A 6 29.68 9.30 33.33
N VAL A 7 30.09 10.19 32.42
CA VAL A 7 29.37 11.42 32.10
C VAL A 7 28.01 11.13 31.46
N LEU A 8 27.98 10.15 30.52
CA LEU A 8 26.74 9.72 29.89
C LEU A 8 25.79 9.07 30.91
N GLU A 9 26.30 8.17 31.77
CA GLU A 9 25.49 7.55 32.81
C GLU A 9 24.86 8.57 33.76
N ALA A 10 25.62 9.62 34.15
CA ALA A 10 25.08 10.69 34.95
C ALA A 10 24.00 11.51 34.22
N ALA A 11 24.17 11.80 32.94
CA ALA A 11 23.17 12.47 32.10
C ALA A 11 21.93 11.61 31.94
N GLN A 12 22.08 10.30 31.72
CA GLN A 12 20.98 9.33 31.64
C GLN A 12 20.20 9.28 32.97
N MET A 13 20.87 9.30 34.12
CA MET A 13 20.21 9.38 35.44
C MET A 13 19.37 10.66 35.59
N TYR A 14 19.87 11.78 35.09
CA TYR A 14 19.11 13.05 35.08
C TYR A 14 17.84 12.93 34.23
N CYS A 15 17.94 12.35 33.05
CA CYS A 15 16.80 12.09 32.14
C CYS A 15 15.78 11.14 32.81
N LYS A 16 16.25 10.08 33.46
CA LYS A 16 15.40 9.10 34.17
C LYS A 16 14.54 9.74 35.23
N ALA A 17 15.03 10.77 35.90
CA ALA A 17 14.26 11.49 36.92
C ALA A 17 13.15 12.39 36.35
N GLN A 18 13.21 12.72 35.05
CA GLN A 18 12.31 13.67 34.41
C GLN A 18 11.35 13.05 33.39
N MET A 19 11.40 11.74 33.17
CA MET A 19 10.56 11.05 32.19
C MET A 19 10.02 9.74 32.76
N ALA A 20 8.94 9.22 32.14
CA ALA A 20 8.37 7.94 32.51
C ALA A 20 9.36 6.79 32.25
N GLU A 21 9.44 5.83 33.16
CA GLU A 21 10.37 4.71 33.10
C GLU A 21 10.33 3.92 31.77
N PRO A 22 9.15 3.60 31.18
CA PRO A 22 9.09 2.95 29.86
C PRO A 22 9.72 3.78 28.74
N THR A 23 9.54 5.10 28.79
CA THR A 23 10.08 6.04 27.81
C THR A 23 11.60 6.16 27.93
N TYR A 24 12.11 6.22 29.17
CA TYR A 24 13.53 6.23 29.45
C TYR A 24 14.22 4.96 28.88
N ASN A 25 13.71 3.80 29.25
CA ASN A 25 14.26 2.52 28.80
C ASN A 25 14.27 2.35 27.27
N LEU A 26 13.32 3.00 26.60
CA LEU A 26 13.16 2.89 25.15
C LEU A 26 14.11 3.83 24.37
N TYR A 27 14.30 5.05 24.84
CA TYR A 27 14.96 6.09 24.04
C TYR A 27 16.30 6.57 24.60
N ILE A 28 16.52 6.48 25.91
CA ILE A 28 17.68 7.07 26.58
C ILE A 28 18.66 6.01 27.11
N ASP A 29 18.15 4.92 27.70
CA ASP A 29 18.96 3.86 28.31
C ASP A 29 19.92 3.15 27.32
N GLY A 30 19.51 3.09 26.05
CA GLY A 30 20.31 2.44 24.99
C GLY A 30 21.26 3.37 24.25
N LEU A 31 21.50 4.59 24.70
CA LEU A 31 22.49 5.49 24.11
C LEU A 31 23.90 5.08 24.56
N GLU A 32 24.84 4.95 23.62
CA GLU A 32 26.24 4.63 23.89
C GLU A 32 27.17 5.77 23.48
N PRO A 33 28.26 6.02 24.23
CA PRO A 33 29.17 7.11 23.94
C PRO A 33 30.12 6.72 22.79
N ILE A 34 30.25 7.60 21.76
CA ILE A 34 31.20 7.42 20.65
C ILE A 34 32.41 8.34 20.84
N SER A 35 32.19 9.65 20.88
CA SER A 35 33.27 10.64 21.00
C SER A 35 32.81 11.88 21.76
N PHE A 36 33.79 12.54 22.38
CA PHE A 36 33.61 13.86 22.99
C PHE A 36 34.77 14.75 22.52
N GLU A 37 34.48 15.59 21.52
CA GLU A 37 35.47 16.38 20.80
C GLU A 37 35.34 17.87 21.18
N ASP A 38 36.46 18.59 21.11
CA ASP A 38 36.56 20.05 21.32
C ASP A 38 35.90 20.59 22.60
N SER A 39 35.73 19.73 23.62
CA SER A 39 35.09 20.05 24.90
C SER A 39 33.65 20.60 24.81
N SER A 40 33.00 20.49 23.65
CA SER A 40 31.65 21.01 23.43
C SER A 40 30.79 20.14 22.49
N HIS A 41 31.38 19.19 21.77
CA HIS A 41 30.66 18.33 20.83
C HIS A 41 30.63 16.87 21.29
N ILE A 42 29.45 16.33 21.48
CA ILE A 42 29.19 14.97 21.95
C ILE A 42 28.57 14.17 20.83
N THR A 43 29.19 13.02 20.50
CA THR A 43 28.61 12.05 19.58
C THR A 43 28.16 10.81 20.33
N LEU A 44 26.88 10.47 20.21
CA LEU A 44 26.27 9.29 20.83
C LEU A 44 25.78 8.32 19.76
N SER A 45 25.95 7.05 20.03
CA SER A 45 25.39 5.95 19.24
C SER A 45 23.95 5.70 19.64
N VAL A 46 23.09 5.47 18.65
CA VAL A 46 21.70 5.02 18.83
C VAL A 46 21.48 3.72 18.05
N ARG A 47 20.57 2.88 18.54
CA ARG A 47 20.37 1.52 18.00
C ARG A 47 19.87 1.49 16.54
N ASN A 48 19.09 2.48 16.11
CA ASN A 48 18.54 2.54 14.75
C ASN A 48 18.08 3.96 14.39
N ASP A 49 17.79 4.20 13.09
CA ASP A 49 17.37 5.50 12.55
C ASP A 49 16.05 6.02 13.15
N PHE A 50 15.15 5.12 13.54
CA PHE A 50 13.88 5.50 14.14
C PHE A 50 14.08 6.13 15.54
N ILE A 51 14.89 5.47 16.40
CA ILE A 51 15.24 6.02 17.73
C ILE A 51 16.03 7.32 17.54
N CYS A 52 16.95 7.38 16.58
CA CYS A 52 17.71 8.57 16.25
C CYS A 52 16.76 9.76 15.98
N LYS A 53 15.78 9.57 15.12
CA LYS A 53 14.80 10.61 14.79
C LYS A 53 13.97 11.05 16.00
N ILE A 54 13.44 10.12 16.78
CA ILE A 54 12.62 10.46 17.96
C ILE A 54 13.44 11.17 19.04
N VAL A 55 14.65 10.70 19.29
CA VAL A 55 15.53 11.37 20.27
C VAL A 55 15.89 12.76 19.79
N THR A 56 16.19 12.94 18.51
CA THR A 56 16.47 14.25 17.92
C THR A 56 15.27 15.20 18.03
N ASP A 57 14.08 14.73 17.66
CA ASP A 57 12.90 15.59 17.55
C ASP A 57 12.29 15.92 18.92
N ARG A 58 12.40 15.03 19.91
CA ARG A 58 11.67 15.16 21.18
C ARG A 58 12.55 15.26 22.44
N TYR A 59 13.68 14.60 22.45
CA TYR A 59 14.48 14.44 23.67
C TYR A 59 15.87 15.08 23.58
N LEU A 60 16.24 15.66 22.44
CA LEU A 60 17.54 16.35 22.28
C LEU A 60 17.66 17.53 23.24
N GLY A 61 16.58 18.28 23.46
CA GLY A 61 16.55 19.37 24.44
C GLY A 61 16.82 18.89 25.88
N LEU A 62 16.14 17.81 26.29
CA LEU A 62 16.33 17.20 27.60
C LEU A 62 17.74 16.63 27.77
N LEU A 63 18.29 15.99 26.71
CA LEU A 63 19.68 15.50 26.72
C LEU A 63 20.68 16.65 26.85
N LYS A 64 20.49 17.76 26.12
CA LYS A 64 21.35 18.95 26.25
C LYS A 64 21.30 19.52 27.66
N GLU A 65 20.12 19.60 28.28
CA GLU A 65 19.97 20.03 29.69
C GLU A 65 20.65 19.08 30.69
N ALA A 66 20.51 17.75 30.43
CA ALA A 66 21.15 16.74 31.24
C ALA A 66 22.68 16.86 31.23
N PHE A 67 23.26 16.94 30.03
CA PHE A 67 24.71 17.13 29.87
C PHE A 67 25.19 18.47 30.44
N LYS A 68 24.44 19.54 30.25
CA LYS A 68 24.73 20.85 30.87
C LYS A 68 24.75 20.79 32.38
N SER A 69 23.81 20.05 32.97
CA SER A 69 23.76 19.84 34.43
C SER A 69 24.96 19.06 34.96
N VAL A 70 25.49 18.12 34.19
CA VAL A 70 26.63 17.26 34.58
C VAL A 70 27.97 17.95 34.31
N LEU A 71 28.11 18.61 33.14
CA LEU A 71 29.37 19.22 32.70
C LEU A 71 29.54 20.68 33.08
N GLY A 72 28.44 21.38 33.34
CA GLY A 72 28.45 22.81 33.71
C GLY A 72 28.52 23.80 32.57
N PHE A 73 28.48 23.31 31.30
CA PHE A 73 28.49 24.12 30.07
C PHE A 73 27.60 23.50 28.98
N ASP A 74 27.25 24.30 27.97
CA ASP A 74 26.41 23.86 26.88
C ASP A 74 27.21 22.96 25.93
N VAL A 75 26.57 21.88 25.43
CA VAL A 75 27.12 20.94 24.47
C VAL A 75 26.23 20.79 23.27
N ASP A 76 26.84 20.54 22.13
CA ASP A 76 26.15 20.07 20.92
C ASP A 76 26.19 18.56 20.84
N ILE A 77 25.03 17.95 20.56
CA ILE A 77 24.88 16.50 20.56
C ILE A 77 24.54 16.04 19.13
N THR A 78 25.38 15.15 18.59
CA THR A 78 25.12 14.44 17.34
C THR A 78 24.80 12.99 17.65
N LEU A 79 23.71 12.49 17.08
CA LEU A 79 23.30 11.10 17.18
C LEU A 79 23.69 10.36 15.91
N VAL A 80 24.35 9.20 16.04
CA VAL A 80 24.83 8.38 14.91
C VAL A 80 24.37 6.94 15.09
N VAL A 81 23.88 6.34 14.01
CA VAL A 81 23.59 4.91 13.99
C VAL A 81 24.86 4.18 13.53
N PRO A 82 25.41 3.20 14.31
CA PRO A 82 26.60 2.47 13.92
C PRO A 82 26.39 1.73 12.61
N SER A 83 27.14 2.09 11.55
CA SER A 83 27.16 1.34 10.31
C SER A 83 27.95 0.06 10.48
N THR A 84 27.33 -1.11 10.36
CA THR A 84 28.01 -2.39 10.15
C THR A 84 28.82 -2.33 8.84
N PRO A 85 30.06 -2.90 8.76
CA PRO A 85 30.89 -2.77 7.57
C PRO A 85 30.22 -3.41 6.33
N PRO A 86 30.51 -2.91 5.12
CA PRO A 86 29.71 -3.16 3.93
C PRO A 86 29.95 -4.54 3.34
N HIS A 87 28.96 -5.41 3.36
CA HIS A 87 28.80 -6.42 2.34
C HIS A 87 27.60 -6.03 1.48
N GLU A 88 27.90 -5.64 0.22
CA GLU A 88 26.97 -5.36 -0.87
C GLU A 88 26.00 -4.20 -0.67
N VAL A 89 26.52 -2.98 -0.73
CA VAL A 89 25.75 -1.78 -1.03
C VAL A 89 25.62 -1.63 -2.55
N VAL A 90 24.68 -2.36 -3.15
CA VAL A 90 24.00 -1.95 -4.37
C VAL A 90 22.55 -2.38 -4.21
N LEU A 91 21.66 -1.43 -3.94
CA LEU A 91 20.18 -1.47 -3.95
C LEU A 91 19.48 -0.98 -2.66
N ALA A 92 20.12 -0.19 -1.80
CA ALA A 92 19.44 0.35 -0.60
C ALA A 92 19.38 1.89 -0.54
N GLN A 93 19.48 2.57 -1.69
CA GLN A 93 19.20 4.01 -1.79
C GLN A 93 17.92 4.26 -2.58
N GLN A 94 16.78 3.76 -2.13
CA GLN A 94 15.45 4.21 -2.61
C GLN A 94 14.31 3.54 -1.85
N TYR A 95 14.29 3.55 -0.53
CA TYR A 95 13.04 3.32 0.21
C TYR A 95 12.99 4.17 1.49
N GLU A 96 13.06 5.48 1.33
CA GLU A 96 12.20 6.30 2.16
C GLU A 96 10.78 6.06 1.63
N ALA A 97 10.04 5.22 2.32
CA ALA A 97 8.60 5.13 2.11
C ALA A 97 7.91 6.33 2.75
N THR A 98 8.20 7.49 2.21
CA THR A 98 7.17 8.51 2.09
C THR A 98 6.12 7.85 1.19
N PRO A 99 4.82 7.81 1.57
CA PRO A 99 3.79 7.56 0.59
C PRO A 99 4.12 8.52 -0.53
N ALA A 100 4.34 8.00 -1.75
CA ALA A 100 4.69 8.82 -2.90
C ALA A 100 3.68 9.96 -2.90
N SER A 101 4.14 11.15 -2.49
CA SER A 101 3.35 12.35 -2.61
C SER A 101 2.97 12.38 -4.08
N PRO A 102 1.69 12.31 -4.43
CA PRO A 102 1.29 12.43 -5.82
C PRO A 102 1.94 13.72 -6.29
N GLN A 103 2.80 13.63 -7.29
CA GLN A 103 3.47 14.78 -7.88
C GLN A 103 2.39 15.76 -8.36
N GLY A 104 2.19 16.81 -7.60
CA GLY A 104 1.14 17.82 -7.74
C GLY A 104 0.65 18.21 -6.33
N ASN A 105 0.38 19.48 -6.08
CA ASN A 105 -0.04 20.08 -4.80
C ASN A 105 -1.38 19.53 -4.24
N TYR A 106 -1.65 18.23 -4.40
CA TYR A 106 -2.86 17.58 -3.90
C TYR A 106 -2.60 16.97 -2.54
N GLU A 107 -2.95 17.69 -1.49
CA GLU A 107 -2.92 17.19 -0.13
C GLU A 107 -4.19 16.40 0.16
N PHE A 108 -4.04 15.18 0.66
CA PHE A 108 -5.15 14.35 1.14
C PHE A 108 -5.61 14.86 2.52
N THR A 109 -6.39 15.94 2.51
CA THR A 109 -6.98 16.56 3.70
C THR A 109 -8.48 16.35 3.74
N PHE A 110 -9.12 16.57 4.89
CA PHE A 110 -10.58 16.57 5.00
C PHE A 110 -11.24 17.66 4.15
N GLU A 111 -10.59 18.79 3.92
CA GLU A 111 -11.08 19.90 3.11
C GLU A 111 -11.13 19.54 1.62
N ASN A 112 -10.19 18.72 1.16
CA ASN A 112 -10.12 18.28 -0.24
C ASN A 112 -10.97 17.05 -0.52
N PHE A 113 -11.52 16.40 0.50
CA PHE A 113 -12.38 15.24 0.35
C PHE A 113 -13.81 15.64 0.01
N ILE A 114 -14.30 15.20 -1.12
CA ILE A 114 -15.68 15.49 -1.56
C ILE A 114 -16.66 14.53 -0.89
N LYS A 115 -17.54 15.10 -0.08
CA LYS A 115 -18.59 14.35 0.63
C LYS A 115 -19.81 14.14 -0.28
N GLY A 116 -20.35 12.94 -0.23
CA GLY A 116 -21.59 12.55 -0.85
C GLY A 116 -22.32 11.48 -0.05
N PRO A 117 -23.54 11.10 -0.42
CA PRO A 117 -24.31 10.08 0.32
C PRO A 117 -23.57 8.76 0.49
N SER A 118 -22.71 8.40 -0.47
CA SER A 118 -21.98 7.14 -0.51
C SER A 118 -20.76 7.05 0.45
N ASN A 119 -20.30 8.17 1.02
CA ASN A 119 -19.10 8.23 1.84
C ASN A 119 -19.25 9.11 3.10
N GLN A 120 -20.42 9.73 3.29
CA GLN A 120 -20.66 10.68 4.38
C GLN A 120 -20.44 10.07 5.76
N PHE A 121 -20.87 8.82 5.96
CA PHE A 121 -20.71 8.13 7.23
C PHE A 121 -19.22 7.87 7.54
N ALA A 122 -18.47 7.33 6.58
CA ALA A 122 -17.04 7.08 6.73
C ALA A 122 -16.25 8.39 6.95
N PHE A 123 -16.63 9.45 6.26
CA PHE A 123 -16.06 10.78 6.45
C PHE A 123 -16.30 11.31 7.87
N ALA A 124 -17.55 11.26 8.36
CA ALA A 124 -17.90 11.70 9.70
C ALA A 124 -17.19 10.88 10.79
N ALA A 125 -17.08 9.55 10.61
CA ALA A 125 -16.33 8.68 11.51
C ALA A 125 -14.82 9.05 11.54
N ALA A 126 -14.23 9.29 10.37
CA ALA A 126 -12.84 9.72 10.25
C ALA A 126 -12.58 11.07 10.94
N GLN A 127 -13.49 12.05 10.77
CA GLN A 127 -13.40 13.33 11.46
C GLN A 127 -13.54 13.17 12.99
N ALA A 128 -14.45 12.33 13.45
CA ALA A 128 -14.65 12.09 14.89
C ALA A 128 -13.40 11.46 15.52
N VAL A 129 -12.75 10.50 14.83
CA VAL A 129 -11.46 9.92 15.28
C VAL A 129 -10.35 10.96 15.28
N ALA A 130 -10.28 11.83 14.28
CA ALA A 130 -9.27 12.88 14.22
C ALA A 130 -9.45 13.94 15.33
N ALA A 131 -10.70 14.24 15.68
CA ALA A 131 -11.03 15.21 16.73
C ALA A 131 -10.82 14.66 18.16
N ASN A 132 -11.00 13.35 18.37
CA ASN A 132 -10.84 12.70 19.68
C ASN A 132 -10.25 11.29 19.51
N PRO A 133 -8.93 11.20 19.28
CA PRO A 133 -8.26 9.91 19.14
C PRO A 133 -8.44 9.06 20.40
N SER A 134 -8.58 7.75 20.20
CA SER A 134 -8.82 6.76 21.28
C SER A 134 -10.16 6.89 22.01
N GLY A 135 -11.07 7.71 21.49
CA GLY A 135 -12.42 7.89 22.02
C GLY A 135 -13.34 6.69 21.73
N ALA A 136 -14.57 6.99 21.26
CA ALA A 136 -15.62 5.96 21.09
C ALA A 136 -15.38 4.97 19.94
N TYR A 137 -14.52 5.29 18.97
CA TYR A 137 -14.36 4.53 17.71
C TYR A 137 -12.94 3.94 17.56
N ASN A 138 -12.66 2.92 18.36
CA ASN A 138 -11.37 2.23 18.34
C ASN A 138 -11.56 0.69 18.33
N PRO A 139 -11.19 -0.02 17.26
CA PRO A 139 -10.69 0.51 15.98
C PRO A 139 -11.76 1.22 15.14
N LEU A 140 -11.33 2.08 14.21
CA LEU A 140 -12.14 2.48 13.07
C LEU A 140 -11.76 1.61 11.87
N PHE A 141 -12.71 0.86 11.34
CA PHE A 141 -12.52 0.00 10.17
C PHE A 141 -13.26 0.56 8.96
N ILE A 142 -12.51 1.08 7.97
CA ILE A 142 -13.05 1.69 6.74
C ILE A 142 -12.93 0.67 5.61
N TYR A 143 -14.03 0.31 4.97
CA TYR A 143 -13.98 -0.62 3.86
C TYR A 143 -14.76 -0.13 2.63
N GLY A 144 -14.42 -0.68 1.45
CA GLY A 144 -15.06 -0.35 0.17
C GLY A 144 -14.14 -0.64 -0.99
N GLY A 145 -14.67 -0.68 -2.19
CA GLY A 145 -13.93 -1.02 -3.40
C GLY A 145 -12.63 -0.24 -3.58
N SER A 146 -11.75 -0.73 -4.47
CA SER A 146 -10.49 -0.04 -4.78
C SER A 146 -10.76 1.33 -5.41
N GLY A 147 -9.96 2.33 -5.01
CA GLY A 147 -10.01 3.68 -5.59
C GLY A 147 -11.21 4.54 -5.17
N LEU A 148 -11.86 4.23 -4.03
CA LEU A 148 -13.01 5.00 -3.50
C LEU A 148 -12.63 6.08 -2.47
N GLY A 149 -11.33 6.29 -2.20
CA GLY A 149 -10.88 7.35 -1.29
C GLY A 149 -10.55 6.91 0.14
N LYS A 150 -10.44 5.61 0.45
CA LYS A 150 -10.05 5.11 1.78
C LYS A 150 -8.69 5.64 2.23
N THR A 151 -7.67 5.52 1.39
CA THR A 151 -6.33 6.07 1.63
C THR A 151 -6.36 7.58 1.88
N HIS A 152 -7.23 8.32 1.17
CA HIS A 152 -7.45 9.75 1.42
C HIS A 152 -7.95 10.00 2.85
N LEU A 153 -8.94 9.24 3.32
CA LEU A 153 -9.45 9.36 4.69
C LEU A 153 -8.39 9.03 5.74
N LEU A 154 -7.59 7.98 5.54
CA LEU A 154 -6.49 7.64 6.45
C LEU A 154 -5.46 8.78 6.52
N THR A 155 -5.05 9.31 5.36
CA THR A 155 -4.09 10.42 5.29
C THR A 155 -4.67 11.71 5.85
N ALA A 156 -5.97 11.97 5.67
CA ALA A 156 -6.65 13.12 6.25
C ALA A 156 -6.68 13.05 7.79
N ILE A 157 -6.93 11.86 8.37
CA ILE A 157 -6.83 11.61 9.81
C ILE A 157 -5.40 11.89 10.29
N GLN A 158 -4.39 11.35 9.60
CA GLN A 158 -2.98 11.56 9.91
C GLN A 158 -2.63 13.05 9.94
N THR A 159 -2.99 13.78 8.88
CA THR A 159 -2.69 15.21 8.74
C THR A 159 -3.35 16.04 9.83
N GLU A 160 -4.61 15.76 10.13
CA GLU A 160 -5.35 16.49 11.16
C GLU A 160 -4.83 16.21 12.57
N ILE A 161 -4.55 14.95 12.91
CA ILE A 161 -3.98 14.58 14.22
C ILE A 161 -2.56 15.15 14.36
N LYS A 162 -1.75 15.13 13.32
CA LYS A 162 -0.41 15.75 13.37
C LYS A 162 -0.47 17.25 13.62
N ARG A 163 -1.52 17.91 13.11
CA ARG A 163 -1.77 19.34 13.33
C ARG A 163 -2.25 19.65 14.75
N THR A 164 -3.14 18.81 15.32
CA THR A 164 -3.78 19.03 16.63
C THR A 164 -3.00 18.43 17.78
N HIS A 165 -2.25 17.37 17.54
CA HIS A 165 -1.42 16.62 18.50
C HIS A 165 -0.01 16.43 17.95
N PRO A 166 0.85 17.46 17.92
CA PRO A 166 2.19 17.37 17.31
C PRO A 166 3.09 16.31 17.94
N ASP A 167 2.83 15.96 19.20
CA ASP A 167 3.61 15.00 19.98
C ASP A 167 3.21 13.55 19.75
N PHE A 168 2.15 13.27 18.97
CA PHE A 168 1.73 11.90 18.72
C PHE A 168 2.71 11.17 17.79
N VAL A 169 3.05 9.95 18.17
CA VAL A 169 3.76 9.01 17.30
C VAL A 169 2.75 8.39 16.34
N ILE A 170 2.77 8.85 15.11
CA ILE A 170 1.84 8.39 14.08
C ILE A 170 2.55 7.40 13.16
N MET A 171 2.01 6.18 13.07
CA MET A 171 2.50 5.15 12.17
C MET A 171 1.47 4.89 11.08
N TYR A 172 1.85 5.23 9.84
CA TYR A 172 1.11 4.84 8.64
C TYR A 172 1.87 3.71 7.95
N VAL A 173 1.19 2.61 7.67
CA VAL A 173 1.80 1.44 7.05
C VAL A 173 0.80 0.73 6.15
N THR A 174 1.26 0.27 4.98
CA THR A 174 0.49 -0.71 4.20
C THR A 174 0.69 -2.10 4.78
N CYS A 175 -0.31 -2.98 4.66
CA CYS A 175 -0.19 -4.36 5.11
C CYS A 175 0.97 -5.11 4.43
N GLU A 176 1.28 -4.78 3.18
CA GLU A 176 2.42 -5.33 2.47
C GLU A 176 3.75 -4.90 3.11
N GLN A 177 3.89 -3.60 3.41
CA GLN A 177 5.09 -3.07 4.08
C GLN A 177 5.27 -3.69 5.47
N PHE A 178 4.21 -3.77 6.28
CA PHE A 178 4.24 -4.44 7.58
C PHE A 178 4.73 -5.89 7.47
N THR A 179 4.23 -6.64 6.46
CA THR A 179 4.66 -8.01 6.20
C THR A 179 6.14 -8.09 5.83
N ASN A 180 6.59 -7.23 4.92
CA ASN A 180 7.98 -7.24 4.45
C ASN A 180 8.96 -6.87 5.56
N GLU A 181 8.63 -5.88 6.37
CA GLU A 181 9.41 -5.49 7.54
C GLU A 181 9.48 -6.61 8.58
N LEU A 182 8.36 -7.30 8.85
CA LEU A 182 8.34 -8.45 9.75
C LEU A 182 9.26 -9.58 9.24
N ILE A 183 9.18 -9.91 7.95
CA ILE A 183 10.04 -10.93 7.34
C ILE A 183 11.53 -10.55 7.46
N ALA A 184 11.86 -9.29 7.21
CA ALA A 184 13.21 -8.77 7.35
C ALA A 184 13.70 -8.88 8.81
N ALA A 185 12.87 -8.49 9.77
CA ALA A 185 13.17 -8.57 11.20
C ALA A 185 13.38 -10.01 11.67
N ILE A 186 12.57 -10.98 11.21
CA ILE A 186 12.75 -12.40 11.52
C ILE A 186 14.10 -12.91 10.98
N ARG A 187 14.45 -12.56 9.74
CA ARG A 187 15.73 -12.96 9.13
C ARG A 187 16.94 -12.36 9.84
N ALA A 188 16.81 -11.13 10.33
CA ALA A 188 17.87 -10.42 11.04
C ALA A 188 17.95 -10.77 12.55
N GLY A 189 16.96 -11.50 13.10
CA GLY A 189 16.85 -11.77 14.53
C GLY A 189 16.46 -10.53 15.36
N SER A 190 15.89 -9.49 14.73
CA SER A 190 15.53 -8.20 15.34
C SER A 190 14.01 -8.01 15.49
N THR A 191 13.27 -9.07 15.78
CA THR A 191 11.81 -9.01 15.94
C THR A 191 11.38 -8.10 17.09
N GLU A 192 12.21 -7.90 18.11
CA GLU A 192 11.92 -6.99 19.21
C GLU A 192 11.94 -5.52 18.74
N ASP A 193 12.88 -5.13 17.89
CA ASP A 193 12.93 -3.79 17.30
C ASP A 193 11.69 -3.51 16.43
N PHE A 194 11.26 -4.52 15.68
CA PHE A 194 10.01 -4.44 14.91
C PHE A 194 8.80 -4.22 15.83
N ARG A 195 8.70 -4.97 16.92
CA ARG A 195 7.61 -4.82 17.91
C ARG A 195 7.64 -3.45 18.55
N MET A 196 8.82 -3.00 18.98
CA MET A 196 8.99 -1.66 19.55
C MET A 196 8.54 -0.58 18.59
N LYS A 197 8.94 -0.66 17.31
CA LYS A 197 8.55 0.30 16.28
C LYS A 197 7.04 0.50 16.21
N TYR A 198 6.26 -0.58 16.15
CA TYR A 198 4.81 -0.47 15.95
C TYR A 198 4.02 -0.27 17.23
N ARG A 199 4.48 -0.83 18.37
CA ARG A 199 3.72 -0.79 19.65
C ARG A 199 3.86 0.50 20.42
N VAL A 200 4.74 1.43 20.01
CA VAL A 200 4.88 2.77 20.59
C VAL A 200 3.95 3.80 19.95
N ALA A 201 3.27 3.46 18.86
CA ALA A 201 2.42 4.38 18.13
C ALA A 201 1.26 4.89 19.02
N ASP A 202 0.97 6.18 18.97
CA ASP A 202 -0.25 6.77 19.51
C ASP A 202 -1.41 6.64 18.54
N LEU A 203 -1.09 6.58 17.24
CA LEU A 203 -2.01 6.32 16.13
C LEU A 203 -1.38 5.33 15.16
N LEU A 204 -2.03 4.18 14.96
CA LEU A 204 -1.68 3.20 13.94
C LEU A 204 -2.71 3.27 12.80
N LEU A 205 -2.25 3.62 11.61
CA LEU A 205 -3.02 3.63 10.36
C LEU A 205 -2.53 2.48 9.48
N VAL A 206 -3.43 1.54 9.17
CA VAL A 206 -3.09 0.37 8.33
C VAL A 206 -3.93 0.40 7.06
N ASP A 207 -3.26 0.51 5.92
CA ASP A 207 -3.93 0.46 4.63
C ASP A 207 -3.83 -0.93 4.00
N ASP A 208 -4.85 -1.27 3.21
CA ASP A 208 -4.95 -2.50 2.46
C ASP A 208 -4.77 -3.78 3.31
N ILE A 209 -5.45 -3.84 4.47
CA ILE A 209 -5.34 -4.97 5.43
C ILE A 209 -5.71 -6.33 4.82
N GLN A 210 -6.47 -6.38 3.72
CA GLN A 210 -6.81 -7.63 3.06
C GLN A 210 -5.59 -8.45 2.60
N PHE A 211 -4.44 -7.83 2.42
CA PHE A 211 -3.19 -8.52 2.05
C PHE A 211 -2.55 -9.33 3.19
N ILE A 212 -3.10 -9.26 4.42
CA ILE A 212 -2.69 -10.14 5.53
C ILE A 212 -3.25 -11.57 5.37
N ALA A 213 -4.26 -11.74 4.52
CA ALA A 213 -4.95 -13.02 4.31
C ALA A 213 -3.98 -14.14 3.90
N GLY A 214 -4.10 -15.30 4.58
CA GLY A 214 -3.25 -16.46 4.31
C GLY A 214 -1.79 -16.36 4.79
N LYS A 215 -1.41 -15.33 5.54
CA LYS A 215 -0.07 -15.13 6.09
C LYS A 215 -0.09 -15.32 7.61
N GLU A 216 -0.14 -16.55 8.09
CA GLU A 216 -0.35 -16.89 9.50
C GLU A 216 0.58 -16.14 10.45
N SER A 217 1.90 -16.17 10.23
CA SER A 217 2.87 -15.47 11.10
C SER A 217 2.67 -13.95 11.12
N THR A 218 2.23 -13.36 10.00
CA THR A 218 1.92 -11.92 9.93
C THR A 218 0.62 -11.62 10.67
N GLN A 219 -0.38 -12.48 10.57
CA GLN A 219 -1.64 -12.34 11.31
C GLN A 219 -1.40 -12.43 12.82
N GLU A 220 -0.56 -13.36 13.26
CA GLU A 220 -0.21 -13.51 14.65
C GLU A 220 0.48 -12.27 15.21
N GLU A 221 1.54 -11.75 14.56
CA GLU A 221 2.24 -10.56 15.04
C GLU A 221 1.36 -9.32 14.97
N PHE A 222 0.52 -9.21 13.93
CA PHE A 222 -0.45 -8.11 13.83
C PHE A 222 -1.48 -8.15 14.97
N PHE A 223 -1.97 -9.35 15.33
CA PHE A 223 -2.88 -9.54 16.45
C PHE A 223 -2.27 -9.07 17.78
N HIS A 224 -1.00 -9.40 18.02
CA HIS A 224 -0.31 -8.95 19.23
C HIS A 224 -0.05 -7.43 19.22
N THR A 225 0.30 -6.86 18.08
CA THR A 225 0.48 -5.42 17.91
C THR A 225 -0.85 -4.68 18.14
N PHE A 226 -1.94 -5.18 17.55
CA PHE A 226 -3.28 -4.64 17.74
C PHE A 226 -3.68 -4.62 19.23
N ASN A 227 -3.56 -5.76 19.92
CA ASN A 227 -3.94 -5.84 21.34
C ASN A 227 -3.08 -4.90 22.19
N SER A 228 -1.76 -4.86 21.99
CA SER A 228 -0.87 -3.98 22.72
C SER A 228 -1.27 -2.50 22.61
N LEU A 229 -1.64 -2.05 21.41
CA LEU A 229 -2.09 -0.68 21.18
C LEU A 229 -3.49 -0.43 21.73
N HIS A 230 -4.42 -1.35 21.51
CA HIS A 230 -5.79 -1.22 21.99
C HIS A 230 -5.87 -1.18 23.52
N ASP A 231 -5.14 -2.07 24.21
CA ASP A 231 -5.10 -2.14 25.67
C ASP A 231 -4.40 -0.90 26.29
N ALA A 232 -3.46 -0.31 25.56
CA ALA A 232 -2.83 0.97 25.90
C ALA A 232 -3.68 2.19 25.50
N HIS A 233 -4.93 2.01 25.08
CA HIS A 233 -5.82 3.07 24.62
C HIS A 233 -5.24 3.92 23.47
N LYS A 234 -4.50 3.31 22.56
CA LYS A 234 -3.97 3.96 21.37
C LYS A 234 -4.94 3.81 20.20
N GLN A 235 -5.03 4.82 19.33
CA GLN A 235 -5.97 4.78 18.21
C GLN A 235 -5.49 3.85 17.09
N ILE A 236 -6.41 3.03 16.60
CA ILE A 236 -6.17 2.16 15.45
C ILE A 236 -7.21 2.49 14.37
N VAL A 237 -6.73 2.70 13.13
CA VAL A 237 -7.58 2.87 11.95
C VAL A 237 -7.13 1.90 10.88
N ILE A 238 -8.06 1.16 10.31
CA ILE A 238 -7.77 0.10 9.34
C ILE A 238 -8.58 0.35 8.07
N ALA A 239 -7.95 0.26 6.90
CA ALA A 239 -8.64 0.28 5.62
C ALA A 239 -8.56 -1.07 4.91
N SER A 240 -9.65 -1.45 4.22
CA SER A 240 -9.79 -2.69 3.47
C SER A 240 -10.56 -2.49 2.17
N ASP A 241 -10.31 -3.34 1.17
CA ASP A 241 -11.12 -3.36 -0.06
C ASP A 241 -12.51 -4.00 0.12
N ARG A 242 -12.72 -4.71 1.25
CA ARG A 242 -13.95 -5.43 1.59
C ARG A 242 -14.16 -5.51 3.10
N PRO A 243 -15.38 -5.83 3.57
CA PRO A 243 -15.66 -6.02 5.00
C PRO A 243 -14.83 -7.18 5.59
N ALA A 244 -14.49 -7.11 6.87
CA ALA A 244 -13.63 -8.09 7.55
C ALA A 244 -14.13 -9.54 7.39
N LYS A 245 -15.43 -9.74 7.42
CA LYS A 245 -16.08 -11.07 7.23
C LYS A 245 -15.86 -11.67 5.84
N GLU A 246 -15.55 -10.87 4.83
CA GLU A 246 -15.32 -11.32 3.45
C GLU A 246 -13.83 -11.53 3.12
N ILE A 247 -12.93 -11.20 4.04
CA ILE A 247 -11.51 -11.48 3.89
C ILE A 247 -11.30 -12.99 4.11
N LYS A 248 -11.10 -13.71 3.01
CA LYS A 248 -10.83 -15.15 3.05
C LYS A 248 -9.52 -15.42 3.81
N SER A 249 -9.48 -16.52 4.59
CA SER A 249 -8.28 -16.91 5.37
C SER A 249 -7.83 -15.88 6.41
N LEU A 250 -8.72 -14.98 6.84
CA LEU A 250 -8.52 -14.15 8.02
C LEU A 250 -8.89 -14.93 9.27
N GLU A 251 -8.00 -14.96 10.25
CA GLU A 251 -8.26 -15.60 11.53
C GLU A 251 -9.45 -14.97 12.26
N GLU A 252 -10.28 -15.79 12.90
CA GLU A 252 -11.48 -15.38 13.63
C GLU A 252 -11.20 -14.32 14.71
N ARG A 253 -10.06 -14.47 15.40
CA ARG A 253 -9.63 -13.51 16.44
C ARG A 253 -9.36 -12.12 15.88
N LEU A 254 -8.76 -12.00 14.68
CA LEU A 254 -8.54 -10.71 14.02
C LEU A 254 -9.84 -10.13 13.47
N ARG A 255 -10.70 -10.99 12.90
CA ARG A 255 -12.01 -10.57 12.40
C ARG A 255 -12.83 -9.92 13.53
N THR A 256 -12.91 -10.57 14.67
CA THR A 256 -13.61 -10.07 15.85
C THR A 256 -13.02 -8.73 16.31
N ARG A 257 -11.70 -8.56 16.27
CA ARG A 257 -11.02 -7.29 16.64
C ARG A 257 -11.35 -6.17 15.66
N PHE A 258 -11.39 -6.44 14.36
CA PHE A 258 -11.72 -5.42 13.35
C PHE A 258 -13.19 -4.97 13.44
N GLU A 259 -14.07 -5.85 13.86
CA GLU A 259 -15.52 -5.58 14.04
C GLU A 259 -15.86 -5.01 15.42
N TRP A 260 -14.91 -4.98 16.37
CA TRP A 260 -15.17 -4.54 17.75
C TRP A 260 -15.49 -3.05 17.86
N GLY A 261 -14.87 -2.21 17.04
CA GLY A 261 -15.08 -0.77 17.03
C GLY A 261 -16.17 -0.33 16.06
N LEU A 262 -15.90 0.74 15.33
CA LEU A 262 -16.82 1.24 14.30
C LEU A 262 -16.38 0.77 12.91
N THR A 263 -17.32 0.15 12.19
CA THR A 263 -17.13 -0.17 10.77
C THR A 263 -17.87 0.83 9.89
N ALA A 264 -17.17 1.38 8.89
CA ALA A 264 -17.70 2.38 7.98
C ALA A 264 -17.45 1.97 6.53
N ASP A 265 -18.50 1.91 5.73
CA ASP A 265 -18.39 1.59 4.31
C ASP A 265 -18.21 2.85 3.45
N VAL A 266 -17.51 2.67 2.34
CA VAL A 266 -17.36 3.67 1.28
C VAL A 266 -17.85 3.04 -0.01
N GLN A 267 -18.98 3.54 -0.52
CA GLN A 267 -19.60 3.05 -1.74
C GLN A 267 -19.21 3.91 -2.96
N PRO A 268 -19.38 3.41 -4.19
CA PRO A 268 -19.20 4.23 -5.39
C PRO A 268 -20.02 5.52 -5.33
N PRO A 269 -19.42 6.67 -5.69
CA PRO A 269 -20.09 7.95 -5.63
C PRO A 269 -21.20 8.07 -6.68
N ASP A 270 -22.27 8.81 -6.34
CA ASP A 270 -23.31 9.20 -7.28
C ASP A 270 -22.76 10.18 -8.35
N PHE A 271 -23.59 10.51 -9.32
CA PHE A 271 -23.18 11.35 -10.44
C PHE A 271 -22.72 12.74 -9.98
N GLU A 272 -23.47 13.39 -9.10
CA GLU A 272 -23.19 14.73 -8.58
C GLU A 272 -21.88 14.77 -7.81
N THR A 273 -21.65 13.75 -6.97
CA THR A 273 -20.39 13.61 -6.24
C THR A 273 -19.21 13.39 -7.18
N ARG A 274 -19.38 12.59 -8.27
CA ARG A 274 -18.32 12.41 -9.27
C ARG A 274 -17.98 13.70 -10.00
N VAL A 275 -18.99 14.48 -10.40
CA VAL A 275 -18.78 15.80 -11.03
C VAL A 275 -18.01 16.73 -10.09
N ALA A 276 -18.42 16.77 -8.82
CA ALA A 276 -17.74 17.58 -7.80
C ALA A 276 -16.28 17.16 -7.59
N ILE A 277 -15.99 15.84 -7.60
CA ILE A 277 -14.61 15.32 -7.51
C ILE A 277 -13.77 15.77 -8.72
N VAL A 278 -14.32 15.65 -9.94
CA VAL A 278 -13.65 16.07 -11.17
C VAL A 278 -13.33 17.57 -11.13
N LYS A 279 -14.34 18.40 -10.79
CA LYS A 279 -14.16 19.86 -10.66
C LYS A 279 -13.13 20.21 -9.60
N ARG A 280 -13.22 19.60 -8.40
CA ARG A 280 -12.25 19.87 -7.33
C ARG A 280 -10.83 19.51 -7.74
N LYS A 281 -10.66 18.39 -8.46
CA LYS A 281 -9.34 17.98 -8.97
C LYS A 281 -8.80 18.94 -10.02
N ALA A 282 -9.65 19.45 -10.90
CA ALA A 282 -9.27 20.46 -11.90
C ALA A 282 -8.85 21.77 -11.23
N GLU A 283 -9.60 22.26 -10.22
CA GLU A 283 -9.24 23.44 -9.42
C GLU A 283 -7.85 23.31 -8.79
N LEU A 284 -7.59 22.18 -8.14
CA LEU A 284 -6.29 21.93 -7.49
C LEU A 284 -5.12 21.83 -8.48
N LEU A 285 -5.40 21.52 -9.74
CA LEU A 285 -4.42 21.53 -10.81
C LEU A 285 -4.39 22.86 -11.60
N HIS A 286 -5.17 23.85 -11.18
CA HIS A 286 -5.34 25.13 -11.88
C HIS A 286 -5.76 24.96 -13.35
N LEU A 287 -6.55 23.90 -13.64
CA LEU A 287 -7.10 23.62 -14.96
C LEU A 287 -8.50 24.21 -15.05
N ASP A 288 -8.70 25.13 -15.99
CA ASP A 288 -10.03 25.62 -16.33
C ASP A 288 -10.79 24.53 -17.11
N LEU A 289 -11.64 23.78 -16.39
CA LEU A 289 -12.36 22.64 -16.93
C LEU A 289 -13.83 23.01 -17.16
N PRO A 290 -14.31 23.02 -18.43
CA PRO A 290 -15.71 23.27 -18.75
C PRO A 290 -16.66 22.26 -18.08
N GLU A 291 -17.85 22.70 -17.73
CA GLU A 291 -18.84 21.90 -17.00
C GLU A 291 -19.27 20.65 -17.77
N ASP A 292 -19.52 20.82 -19.08
CA ASP A 292 -19.88 19.72 -19.98
C ASP A 292 -18.79 18.64 -20.07
N VAL A 293 -17.50 19.02 -19.98
CA VAL A 293 -16.37 18.09 -19.93
C VAL A 293 -16.32 17.35 -18.59
N ALA A 294 -16.55 18.06 -17.47
CA ALA A 294 -16.61 17.43 -16.15
C ALA A 294 -17.75 16.42 -16.06
N GLU A 295 -18.92 16.76 -16.53
CA GLU A 295 -20.08 15.86 -16.61
C GLU A 295 -19.83 14.66 -17.54
N PHE A 296 -19.19 14.91 -18.69
CA PHE A 296 -18.81 13.85 -19.61
C PHE A 296 -17.91 12.82 -18.94
N ILE A 297 -16.86 13.26 -18.24
CA ILE A 297 -15.94 12.37 -17.50
C ILE A 297 -16.71 11.58 -16.42
N ALA A 298 -17.52 12.27 -15.62
CA ALA A 298 -18.32 11.67 -14.55
C ALA A 298 -19.34 10.64 -15.04
N ASN A 299 -19.88 10.80 -16.25
CA ASN A 299 -20.80 9.84 -16.86
C ASN A 299 -20.12 8.55 -17.31
N HIS A 300 -18.88 8.64 -17.77
CA HIS A 300 -18.16 7.49 -18.35
C HIS A 300 -17.33 6.71 -17.30
N LEU A 301 -16.82 7.37 -16.25
CA LEU A 301 -16.01 6.76 -15.20
C LEU A 301 -16.82 6.69 -13.90
N LYS A 302 -17.48 5.54 -13.65
CA LYS A 302 -18.51 5.42 -12.59
C LYS A 302 -18.02 4.83 -11.27
N ASN A 303 -17.03 3.93 -11.32
CA ASN A 303 -16.75 3.01 -10.21
C ASN A 303 -15.42 3.25 -9.51
N ASN A 304 -14.60 4.18 -9.99
CA ASN A 304 -13.24 4.36 -9.46
C ASN A 304 -12.82 5.83 -9.52
N ILE A 305 -12.63 6.44 -8.35
CA ILE A 305 -12.22 7.84 -8.21
C ILE A 305 -10.81 8.06 -8.78
N ARG A 306 -9.90 7.06 -8.67
CA ARG A 306 -8.57 7.16 -9.28
C ARG A 306 -8.63 7.35 -10.79
N GLN A 307 -9.64 6.76 -11.46
CA GLN A 307 -9.85 6.97 -12.90
C GLN A 307 -10.33 8.39 -13.21
N LEU A 308 -11.22 8.95 -12.39
CA LEU A 308 -11.64 10.35 -12.51
C LEU A 308 -10.44 11.30 -12.38
N GLU A 309 -9.64 11.10 -11.33
CA GLU A 309 -8.42 11.88 -11.13
C GLU A 309 -7.41 11.69 -12.25
N GLY A 310 -7.25 10.46 -12.76
CA GLY A 310 -6.39 10.14 -13.90
C GLY A 310 -6.80 10.88 -15.16
N ALA A 311 -8.11 10.96 -15.46
CA ALA A 311 -8.64 11.69 -16.59
C ALA A 311 -8.34 13.21 -16.50
N VAL A 312 -8.55 13.81 -15.32
CA VAL A 312 -8.23 15.23 -15.12
C VAL A 312 -6.73 15.50 -15.23
N LYS A 313 -5.88 14.63 -14.63
CA LYS A 313 -4.42 14.75 -14.77
C LYS A 313 -3.97 14.66 -16.22
N LYS A 314 -4.56 13.77 -17.01
CA LYS A 314 -4.23 13.62 -18.42
C LYS A 314 -4.67 14.84 -19.25
N LEU A 315 -5.85 15.39 -18.97
CA LEU A 315 -6.30 16.65 -19.60
C LEU A 315 -5.37 17.80 -19.24
N ASN A 316 -4.96 17.90 -17.98
CA ASN A 316 -4.02 18.91 -17.54
C ASN A 316 -2.65 18.76 -18.24
N ALA A 317 -2.18 17.54 -18.45
CA ALA A 317 -0.94 17.29 -19.19
C ALA A 317 -1.07 17.75 -20.67
N TYR A 318 -2.17 17.46 -21.36
CA TYR A 318 -2.40 17.97 -22.72
C TYR A 318 -2.43 19.51 -22.75
N TYR A 319 -3.09 20.14 -21.76
CA TYR A 319 -3.13 21.60 -21.66
C TYR A 319 -1.74 22.19 -21.41
N MET A 320 -0.99 21.67 -20.44
CA MET A 320 0.32 22.22 -20.05
C MET A 320 1.45 21.95 -21.07
N LEU A 321 1.43 20.79 -21.72
CA LEU A 321 2.50 20.37 -22.62
C LEU A 321 2.24 20.72 -24.08
N GLU A 322 0.99 20.70 -24.50
CA GLU A 322 0.61 20.85 -25.91
C GLU A 322 -0.29 22.08 -26.15
N GLY A 323 -0.71 22.79 -25.10
CA GLY A 323 -1.63 23.94 -25.20
C GLY A 323 -3.06 23.57 -25.62
N ILE A 324 -3.41 22.25 -25.55
CA ILE A 324 -4.71 21.76 -25.99
C ILE A 324 -5.77 22.04 -24.92
N GLN A 325 -6.81 22.78 -25.29
CA GLN A 325 -7.91 23.09 -24.37
C GLN A 325 -8.73 21.83 -24.02
N PRO A 326 -9.21 21.74 -22.74
CA PRO A 326 -10.00 20.60 -22.30
C PRO A 326 -11.42 20.64 -22.88
N VAL A 327 -11.59 20.02 -24.04
CA VAL A 327 -12.88 19.85 -24.72
C VAL A 327 -13.31 18.37 -24.72
N ILE A 328 -14.60 18.10 -25.00
CA ILE A 328 -15.17 16.75 -24.95
C ILE A 328 -14.37 15.75 -25.81
N SER A 329 -13.92 16.15 -27.00
CA SER A 329 -13.15 15.24 -27.87
C SER A 329 -11.79 14.84 -27.27
N VAL A 330 -11.14 15.73 -26.54
CA VAL A 330 -9.90 15.45 -25.81
C VAL A 330 -10.18 14.57 -24.60
N ALA A 331 -11.27 14.82 -23.87
CA ALA A 331 -11.72 13.98 -22.76
C ALA A 331 -12.08 12.55 -23.21
N GLN A 332 -12.69 12.39 -24.38
CA GLN A 332 -12.97 11.07 -24.97
C GLN A 332 -11.67 10.25 -25.14
N ASN A 333 -10.63 10.88 -25.69
CA ASN A 333 -9.33 10.22 -25.87
C ASN A 333 -8.70 9.88 -24.52
N ALA A 334 -8.71 10.82 -23.58
CA ALA A 334 -8.16 10.58 -22.23
C ALA A 334 -8.85 9.40 -21.52
N ILE A 335 -10.19 9.33 -21.58
CA ILE A 335 -10.99 8.23 -20.99
C ILE A 335 -10.73 6.90 -21.70
N LYS A 336 -10.67 6.89 -23.04
CA LYS A 336 -10.41 5.69 -23.81
C LYS A 336 -9.08 5.03 -23.42
N ASP A 337 -8.04 5.83 -23.25
CA ASP A 337 -6.73 5.34 -22.83
C ASP A 337 -6.78 4.78 -21.40
N ILE A 338 -7.43 5.48 -20.45
CA ILE A 338 -7.58 5.02 -19.07
C ILE A 338 -8.37 3.70 -19.00
N LEU A 339 -9.42 3.56 -19.78
CA LEU A 339 -10.19 2.32 -19.84
C LEU A 339 -9.41 1.19 -20.50
N ASN A 340 -8.59 1.50 -21.52
CA ASN A 340 -7.72 0.52 -22.16
C ASN A 340 -6.56 0.08 -21.25
N GLU A 341 -6.02 0.96 -20.42
CA GLU A 341 -4.99 0.63 -19.43
C GLU A 341 -5.53 -0.18 -18.25
N THR A 342 -6.80 0.01 -17.88
CA THR A 342 -7.43 -0.64 -16.71
C THR A 342 -8.21 -1.90 -17.06
N GLN A 343 -8.67 -2.04 -18.29
CA GLN A 343 -9.21 -3.29 -18.78
C GLN A 343 -8.10 -3.96 -19.61
N PRO A 344 -7.59 -5.12 -19.19
CA PRO A 344 -7.04 -6.01 -20.18
C PRO A 344 -8.14 -6.13 -21.25
N VAL A 345 -7.83 -5.78 -22.50
CA VAL A 345 -8.72 -5.99 -23.65
C VAL A 345 -9.43 -7.31 -23.40
N PRO A 346 -10.79 -7.37 -23.43
CA PRO A 346 -11.45 -8.64 -23.20
C PRO A 346 -10.91 -9.59 -24.26
N VAL A 347 -9.93 -10.36 -23.84
CA VAL A 347 -9.31 -11.35 -24.69
C VAL A 347 -10.39 -12.40 -24.85
N THR A 348 -11.15 -12.24 -25.91
CA THR A 348 -12.22 -13.16 -26.19
C THR A 348 -11.61 -14.51 -26.49
N ILE A 349 -12.23 -15.56 -26.02
CA ILE A 349 -11.89 -16.95 -26.34
C ILE A 349 -11.67 -17.10 -27.86
N GLU A 350 -12.45 -16.37 -28.65
CA GLU A 350 -12.38 -16.33 -30.11
C GLU A 350 -11.04 -15.77 -30.61
N LYS A 351 -10.52 -14.70 -29.99
CA LYS A 351 -9.23 -14.11 -30.39
C LYS A 351 -8.09 -15.06 -30.07
N ILE A 352 -8.11 -15.74 -28.92
CA ILE A 352 -7.10 -16.77 -28.57
C ILE A 352 -7.14 -17.93 -29.53
N ILE A 353 -8.32 -18.51 -29.79
CA ILE A 353 -8.47 -19.64 -30.69
C ILE A 353 -8.12 -19.25 -32.10
N GLY A 354 -8.45 -18.03 -32.55
CA GLY A 354 -8.08 -17.49 -33.84
C GLY A 354 -6.56 -17.39 -34.05
N GLU A 355 -5.83 -16.87 -33.04
CA GLU A 355 -4.36 -16.78 -33.11
C GLU A 355 -3.69 -18.16 -33.10
N VAL A 356 -4.15 -19.06 -32.22
CA VAL A 356 -3.64 -20.45 -32.22
C VAL A 356 -3.96 -21.16 -33.54
N SER A 357 -5.15 -20.98 -34.10
CA SER A 357 -5.56 -21.50 -35.38
C SER A 357 -4.61 -21.05 -36.53
N ARG A 358 -4.27 -19.76 -36.52
CA ARG A 358 -3.36 -19.16 -37.50
C ARG A 358 -1.95 -19.71 -37.39
N THR A 359 -1.43 -19.76 -36.13
CA THR A 359 -0.06 -20.20 -35.85
C THR A 359 0.17 -21.70 -36.15
N PHE A 360 -0.81 -22.55 -35.81
CA PHE A 360 -0.69 -23.99 -35.95
C PHE A 360 -1.31 -24.52 -37.27
N ASN A 361 -1.92 -23.64 -38.08
CA ASN A 361 -2.66 -23.98 -39.30
C ASN A 361 -3.71 -25.08 -39.07
N VAL A 362 -4.50 -24.91 -37.98
CA VAL A 362 -5.55 -25.85 -37.56
C VAL A 362 -6.86 -25.07 -37.42
N SER A 363 -7.96 -25.60 -37.95
CA SER A 363 -9.25 -24.91 -37.91
C SER A 363 -9.73 -24.69 -36.45
N PRO A 364 -10.39 -23.55 -36.14
CA PRO A 364 -10.98 -23.31 -34.81
C PRO A 364 -11.92 -24.43 -34.32
N ALA A 365 -12.69 -25.01 -35.25
CA ALA A 365 -13.58 -26.13 -34.98
C ALA A 365 -12.81 -27.40 -34.57
N ASP A 366 -11.66 -27.68 -35.19
CA ASP A 366 -10.82 -28.83 -34.84
C ASP A 366 -10.09 -28.63 -33.50
N ILE A 367 -9.67 -27.38 -33.20
CA ILE A 367 -9.09 -27.03 -31.88
C ILE A 367 -10.09 -27.32 -30.76
N ARG A 368 -11.33 -26.87 -30.88
CA ARG A 368 -12.41 -27.13 -29.91
C ARG A 368 -12.89 -28.58 -29.92
N GLY A 369 -12.80 -29.25 -31.04
CA GLY A 369 -13.37 -30.57 -31.30
C GLY A 369 -12.65 -31.73 -30.62
N THR A 370 -13.06 -32.96 -31.01
CA THR A 370 -12.55 -34.21 -30.45
C THR A 370 -11.47 -34.90 -31.27
N LYS A 371 -11.06 -34.29 -32.41
CA LYS A 371 -9.98 -34.86 -33.26
C LYS A 371 -8.69 -35.07 -32.47
N ARG A 372 -7.97 -36.17 -32.76
CA ARG A 372 -6.81 -36.65 -32.01
C ARG A 372 -5.49 -36.67 -32.78
N ASN A 373 -5.41 -36.04 -33.96
CA ASN A 373 -4.12 -36.01 -34.65
C ASN A 373 -3.12 -35.12 -33.89
N ALA A 374 -1.82 -35.37 -34.02
CA ALA A 374 -0.76 -34.78 -33.23
C ALA A 374 -0.76 -33.24 -33.29
N ASN A 375 -0.93 -32.66 -34.49
CA ASN A 375 -0.94 -31.19 -34.65
C ASN A 375 -2.15 -30.54 -34.00
N VAL A 376 -3.35 -31.12 -34.14
CA VAL A 376 -4.57 -30.62 -33.48
C VAL A 376 -4.50 -30.75 -31.95
N ALA A 377 -3.92 -31.84 -31.45
CA ALA A 377 -3.74 -32.04 -30.01
C ALA A 377 -2.75 -31.04 -29.42
N SER A 378 -1.67 -30.71 -30.14
CA SER A 378 -0.70 -29.68 -29.74
C SER A 378 -1.35 -28.29 -29.72
N ALA A 379 -1.99 -27.88 -30.83
CA ALA A 379 -2.70 -26.61 -30.92
C ALA A 379 -3.76 -26.45 -29.77
N ARG A 380 -4.49 -27.53 -29.52
CA ARG A 380 -5.49 -27.53 -28.41
C ARG A 380 -4.86 -27.34 -27.03
N ARG A 381 -3.71 -27.98 -26.72
CA ARG A 381 -3.00 -27.81 -25.48
C ARG A 381 -2.50 -26.38 -25.32
N VAL A 382 -1.96 -25.81 -26.40
CA VAL A 382 -1.54 -24.39 -26.42
C VAL A 382 -2.73 -23.46 -26.17
N ALA A 383 -3.88 -23.68 -26.82
CA ALA A 383 -5.08 -22.88 -26.62
C ALA A 383 -5.60 -22.96 -25.17
N ILE A 384 -5.64 -24.16 -24.58
CA ILE A 384 -6.04 -24.38 -23.18
C ILE A 384 -5.09 -23.65 -22.22
N TYR A 385 -3.79 -23.71 -22.45
CA TYR A 385 -2.78 -23.05 -21.63
C TYR A 385 -2.93 -21.52 -21.71
N ILE A 386 -3.01 -20.95 -22.90
CA ILE A 386 -3.16 -19.50 -23.09
C ILE A 386 -4.48 -19.00 -22.50
N LEU A 387 -5.59 -19.73 -22.68
CA LEU A 387 -6.87 -19.40 -22.05
C LEU A 387 -6.74 -19.31 -20.54
N ARG A 388 -6.10 -20.28 -19.90
CA ARG A 388 -5.89 -20.28 -18.46
C ARG A 388 -5.06 -19.09 -18.00
N GLU A 389 -3.90 -18.85 -18.67
CA GLU A 389 -2.95 -17.77 -18.31
C GLU A 389 -3.52 -16.36 -18.54
N VAL A 390 -4.27 -16.18 -19.61
CA VAL A 390 -4.69 -14.83 -20.03
C VAL A 390 -6.06 -14.44 -19.45
N THR A 391 -6.99 -15.40 -19.33
CA THR A 391 -8.36 -15.13 -18.89
C THR A 391 -8.64 -15.51 -17.43
N GLY A 392 -7.80 -16.32 -16.81
CA GLY A 392 -8.03 -16.83 -15.46
C GLY A 392 -9.22 -17.79 -15.31
N MET A 393 -9.85 -18.23 -16.42
CA MET A 393 -11.00 -19.14 -16.41
C MET A 393 -10.74 -20.41 -15.59
N SER A 394 -11.78 -20.90 -14.90
CA SER A 394 -11.70 -22.17 -14.19
C SER A 394 -11.54 -23.37 -15.14
N MET A 395 -11.04 -24.48 -14.62
CA MET A 395 -10.85 -25.71 -15.42
C MET A 395 -12.17 -26.23 -16.00
N GLU A 396 -13.27 -26.04 -15.29
CA GLU A 396 -14.61 -26.42 -15.72
C GLU A 396 -15.11 -25.55 -16.88
N GLU A 397 -14.90 -24.23 -16.79
CA GLU A 397 -15.24 -23.29 -17.86
C GLU A 397 -14.44 -23.57 -19.12
N ILE A 398 -13.12 -23.78 -18.99
CA ILE A 398 -12.27 -24.19 -20.12
C ILE A 398 -12.77 -25.52 -20.70
N GLY A 399 -13.12 -26.50 -19.87
CA GLY A 399 -13.64 -27.79 -20.32
C GLY A 399 -14.89 -27.67 -21.18
N ARG A 400 -15.81 -26.77 -20.84
CA ARG A 400 -17.04 -26.49 -21.63
C ARG A 400 -16.71 -25.97 -23.03
N GLU A 401 -15.70 -25.09 -23.16
CA GLU A 401 -15.27 -24.54 -24.45
C GLU A 401 -14.63 -25.58 -25.35
N PHE A 402 -14.06 -26.65 -24.81
CA PHE A 402 -13.40 -27.72 -25.54
C PHE A 402 -14.22 -29.03 -25.60
N SER A 403 -15.46 -28.93 -26.06
CA SER A 403 -16.39 -30.08 -26.25
C SER A 403 -16.72 -30.83 -24.95
N GLY A 404 -16.86 -30.11 -23.82
CA GLY A 404 -17.26 -30.71 -22.55
C GLY A 404 -16.20 -31.62 -21.93
N ARG A 405 -14.92 -31.34 -22.12
CA ARG A 405 -13.83 -32.12 -21.51
C ARG A 405 -13.86 -32.00 -19.99
N ASP A 406 -13.58 -33.10 -19.31
CA ASP A 406 -13.56 -33.17 -17.86
C ASP A 406 -12.36 -32.40 -17.26
N HIS A 407 -12.47 -32.05 -16.01
CA HIS A 407 -11.47 -31.33 -15.24
C HIS A 407 -10.09 -32.01 -15.30
N SER A 408 -10.05 -33.36 -15.23
CA SER A 408 -8.80 -34.14 -15.23
C SER A 408 -8.07 -34.01 -16.57
N THR A 409 -8.79 -33.96 -17.69
CA THR A 409 -8.22 -33.76 -19.01
C THR A 409 -7.63 -32.37 -19.19
N ILE A 410 -8.26 -31.33 -18.66
CA ILE A 410 -7.76 -29.97 -18.70
C ILE A 410 -6.48 -29.85 -17.85
N VAL A 411 -6.50 -30.36 -16.60
CA VAL A 411 -5.30 -30.36 -15.72
C VAL A 411 -4.14 -31.12 -16.37
N TYR A 412 -4.39 -32.28 -16.99
CA TYR A 412 -3.36 -33.03 -17.70
C TYR A 412 -2.76 -32.21 -18.86
N SER A 413 -3.61 -31.53 -19.63
CA SER A 413 -3.18 -30.67 -20.73
C SER A 413 -2.28 -29.54 -20.29
N LEU A 414 -2.61 -28.87 -19.18
CA LEU A 414 -1.80 -27.80 -18.59
C LEU A 414 -0.44 -28.30 -18.09
N LYS A 415 -0.43 -29.36 -17.29
CA LYS A 415 0.84 -29.95 -16.78
C LYS A 415 1.74 -30.44 -17.92
N THR A 416 1.15 -31.01 -18.97
CA THR A 416 1.91 -31.44 -20.16
C THR A 416 2.52 -30.22 -20.85
N MET A 417 1.74 -29.15 -21.04
CA MET A 417 2.21 -27.92 -21.67
C MET A 417 3.34 -27.25 -20.90
N GLU A 418 3.22 -27.14 -19.57
CA GLU A 418 4.27 -26.60 -18.69
C GLU A 418 5.59 -27.39 -18.80
N ARG A 419 5.49 -28.72 -18.86
CA ARG A 419 6.65 -29.60 -19.04
C ARG A 419 7.27 -29.43 -20.41
N ASP A 420 6.44 -29.40 -21.48
CA ASP A 420 6.90 -29.31 -22.87
C ASP A 420 7.58 -27.95 -23.10
N MET A 421 7.06 -26.84 -22.56
CA MET A 421 7.71 -25.53 -22.62
C MET A 421 9.03 -25.42 -21.82
N LYS A 422 9.24 -26.26 -20.79
CA LYS A 422 10.55 -26.31 -20.12
C LYS A 422 11.63 -26.92 -20.99
N ASN A 423 11.27 -27.85 -21.85
CA ASN A 423 12.19 -28.63 -22.65
C ASN A 423 12.33 -28.11 -24.10
N ASP A 424 11.38 -27.29 -24.59
CA ASP A 424 11.34 -26.77 -25.94
C ASP A 424 11.27 -25.23 -25.93
N GLN A 425 12.40 -24.61 -26.27
CA GLN A 425 12.52 -23.15 -26.31
C GLN A 425 11.66 -22.53 -27.39
N HIS A 426 11.58 -23.20 -28.57
CA HIS A 426 10.78 -22.71 -29.69
C HIS A 426 9.28 -22.70 -29.38
N LEU A 427 8.79 -23.73 -28.69
CA LEU A 427 7.42 -23.77 -28.21
C LEU A 427 7.13 -22.65 -27.21
N ARG A 428 8.08 -22.35 -26.32
CA ARG A 428 7.97 -21.24 -25.35
C ARG A 428 7.88 -19.88 -26.02
N GLU A 429 8.73 -19.63 -27.01
CA GLU A 429 8.72 -18.40 -27.83
C GLU A 429 7.40 -18.26 -28.58
N THR A 430 6.95 -19.33 -29.27
CA THR A 430 5.68 -19.35 -29.96
C THR A 430 4.49 -19.01 -29.05
N VAL A 431 4.41 -19.59 -27.85
CA VAL A 431 3.35 -19.29 -26.88
C VAL A 431 3.44 -17.84 -26.40
N SER A 432 4.65 -17.33 -26.14
CA SER A 432 4.87 -15.94 -25.75
C SER A 432 4.40 -14.95 -26.82
N ASP A 433 4.69 -15.24 -28.08
CA ASP A 433 4.29 -14.40 -29.22
C ASP A 433 2.76 -14.41 -29.41
N ILE A 434 2.12 -15.58 -29.29
CA ILE A 434 0.66 -15.67 -29.33
C ILE A 434 0.05 -14.84 -28.19
N ILE A 435 0.59 -14.93 -26.96
CA ILE A 435 0.10 -14.15 -25.82
C ILE A 435 0.26 -12.65 -26.08
N LYS A 436 1.37 -12.20 -26.65
CA LYS A 436 1.59 -10.79 -27.04
C LYS A 436 0.54 -10.33 -28.08
N ASN A 437 0.35 -11.11 -29.14
CA ASN A 437 -0.61 -10.78 -30.21
C ASN A 437 -2.06 -10.76 -29.72
N VAL A 438 -2.37 -11.60 -28.74
CA VAL A 438 -3.70 -11.68 -28.15
C VAL A 438 -3.96 -10.50 -27.20
N LYS A 439 -2.93 -9.97 -26.53
CA LYS A 439 -3.01 -8.81 -25.63
C LYS A 439 -2.87 -7.46 -26.35
N ALA A 440 -2.30 -7.45 -27.56
CA ALA A 440 -2.27 -6.30 -28.43
C ALA A 440 -3.65 -6.08 -29.10
#